data_dffbb4a73e1e6e778cdc21311030850d
#
_entry.id   dffbb4a73e1e6e778cdc21311030850d
#
_cell.length_a   1.000
_cell.length_b   1.000
_cell.length_c   1.000
_cell.angle_alpha   90.00
_cell.angle_beta   90.00
_cell.angle_gamma   90.00
#
_symmetry.space_group_name_H-M   'P 1'
#
loop_
_entity.id
_entity.type
_entity.pdbx_description
1 polymer ?
#
loop_
_entity_poly.entity_id
_entity_poly.type
_entity_poly.pdbx_seq_one_letter_code
_entity_poly.pdbx_strand_id
1 'polypeptide(L)'
;MKTHLRTIRCPSITIRWLLVLTLGAALPTAVTAQRADSPFPGGENPDGSLRPSARLTRLFTQDAYTEYTLLEPGSDKFRIRYFTEERRPGATELVNGTRGGSEGTDIEVYDPRTGKPLPFTYQAEDGGHAIHARLPRPVPKGGIGRVLIYKTYEDARTYQSYDKADARHDIRPGDITWVRSLAGYRRGVILPKGYAFLSSNVAAHVSTTSTGQLELHFANPSGLSNPLTIHARPTTATFTPTPYTDIFFDDVKTLYDLGAPESHTIRVDQIYSEYRKGSTPTLPLLGYAPLSDLRVIDLDTAKPLETSASGAATTVALGVPIVDDRQSAHLEITGTLSDPGYTVAGDMLKFDRTVKGLRNTILLPEGWEVASVSQAATIGVHEGRVFVALINLNAENQYRVVVTAKRRS
;
A
#
# COMPACT_ATOMS: atom_id res chain seq x y z
N MET A 1 -5.83 35.35 -70.10
CA MET A 1 -6.94 36.02 -69.37
C MET A 1 -6.43 36.42 -68.01
N LYS A 2 -6.61 37.68 -67.61
CA LYS A 2 -5.84 38.40 -66.57
C LYS A 2 -6.18 38.03 -65.16
N THR A 3 -5.14 37.73 -64.41
CA THR A 3 -5.11 37.48 -62.94
C THR A 3 -5.11 38.84 -62.21
N HIS A 4 -6.04 39.08 -61.30
CA HIS A 4 -5.99 40.20 -60.36
C HIS A 4 -5.59 39.76 -58.96
N LEU A 5 -4.37 40.13 -58.58
CA LEU A 5 -3.93 40.16 -57.20
C LEU A 5 -4.52 41.39 -56.50
N ARG A 6 -5.23 41.18 -55.37
CA ARG A 6 -5.59 42.23 -54.43
C ARG A 6 -4.63 42.22 -53.23
N THR A 7 -3.89 43.29 -53.14
CA THR A 7 -3.00 43.58 -52.01
C THR A 7 -3.83 44.20 -50.89
N ILE A 8 -3.80 43.57 -49.69
CA ILE A 8 -4.38 44.13 -48.46
C ILE A 8 -3.27 44.82 -47.69
N ARG A 9 -3.38 46.14 -47.51
CA ARG A 9 -2.51 46.94 -46.64
C ARG A 9 -3.01 46.86 -45.22
N CYS A 10 -2.14 46.45 -44.26
CA CYS A 10 -2.34 46.64 -42.85
C CYS A 10 -1.91 48.04 -42.40
N PRO A 11 -2.67 48.70 -41.53
CA PRO A 11 -2.23 49.97 -40.94
C PRO A 11 -1.28 49.72 -39.77
N SER A 12 -0.18 50.47 -39.76
CA SER A 12 0.82 50.51 -38.71
C SER A 12 0.27 51.22 -37.45
N ILE A 13 0.17 50.50 -36.36
CA ILE A 13 -0.13 51.05 -35.03
C ILE A 13 1.21 51.32 -34.32
N THR A 14 1.48 52.58 -34.10
CA THR A 14 2.63 53.07 -33.35
C THR A 14 2.29 53.03 -31.86
N ILE A 15 2.84 52.05 -31.14
CA ILE A 15 2.72 51.97 -29.68
C ILE A 15 3.91 52.73 -29.05
N ARG A 16 3.58 53.85 -28.39
CA ARG A 16 4.52 54.56 -27.54
C ARG A 16 4.68 53.84 -26.22
N TRP A 17 5.89 53.35 -25.94
CA TRP A 17 6.27 52.81 -24.62
C TRP A 17 6.49 53.93 -23.64
N LEU A 18 5.65 53.95 -22.60
CA LEU A 18 5.91 54.78 -21.39
C LEU A 18 6.75 53.91 -20.44
N LEU A 19 8.01 54.28 -20.25
CA LEU A 19 8.91 53.63 -19.26
C LEU A 19 8.55 54.14 -17.87
N VAL A 20 7.85 53.35 -17.08
CA VAL A 20 7.68 53.58 -15.64
C VAL A 20 8.77 52.79 -14.91
N LEU A 21 9.81 53.47 -14.45
CA LEU A 21 10.82 52.95 -13.57
C LEU A 21 10.23 52.83 -12.16
N THR A 22 9.75 51.65 -11.76
CA THR A 22 9.52 51.30 -10.36
C THR A 22 10.77 50.61 -9.83
N LEU A 23 11.51 51.32 -8.97
CA LEU A 23 12.54 50.69 -8.13
C LEU A 23 11.82 49.74 -7.14
N GLY A 24 11.69 48.49 -7.50
CA GLY A 24 11.32 47.40 -6.59
C GLY A 24 12.59 46.90 -5.92
N ALA A 25 12.76 47.16 -4.62
CA ALA A 25 13.76 46.49 -3.81
C ALA A 25 13.51 45.00 -3.81
N ALA A 26 14.27 44.25 -4.58
CA ALA A 26 14.29 42.78 -4.54
C ALA A 26 14.94 42.37 -3.21
N LEU A 27 14.14 41.98 -2.23
CA LEU A 27 14.61 41.17 -1.11
C LEU A 27 15.22 39.90 -1.69
N PRO A 28 16.45 39.52 -1.33
CA PRO A 28 16.99 38.25 -1.73
C PRO A 28 16.11 37.14 -1.06
N THR A 29 15.26 36.50 -1.80
CA THR A 29 14.75 35.19 -1.42
C THR A 29 15.98 34.31 -1.31
N ALA A 30 16.38 33.99 -0.09
CA ALA A 30 17.35 32.96 0.18
C ALA A 30 16.73 31.64 -0.39
N VAL A 31 17.05 31.35 -1.64
CA VAL A 31 16.93 29.98 -2.16
C VAL A 31 17.94 29.20 -1.35
N THR A 32 17.47 28.54 -0.30
CA THR A 32 18.22 27.47 0.34
C THR A 32 18.47 26.45 -0.75
N ALA A 33 19.68 26.49 -1.29
CA ALA A 33 20.16 25.46 -2.21
C ALA A 33 19.99 24.12 -1.46
N GLN A 34 18.97 23.35 -1.83
CA GLN A 34 18.88 21.96 -1.44
C GLN A 34 20.17 21.33 -1.93
N ARG A 35 20.99 20.83 -1.01
CA ARG A 35 22.19 20.08 -1.36
C ARG A 35 21.75 18.91 -2.25
N ALA A 36 22.12 18.99 -3.54
CA ALA A 36 21.81 18.00 -4.56
C ALA A 36 22.56 16.67 -4.38
N ASP A 37 23.35 16.52 -3.32
CA ASP A 37 24.35 15.47 -3.21
C ASP A 37 24.11 14.44 -2.11
N SER A 38 22.95 14.47 -1.43
CA SER A 38 22.65 13.39 -0.48
C SER A 38 22.02 12.21 -1.24
N PRO A 39 22.58 10.99 -1.14
CA PRO A 39 21.97 9.79 -1.73
C PRO A 39 20.64 9.43 -1.08
N PHE A 40 20.26 10.12 0.00
CA PHE A 40 19.02 9.89 0.74
C PHE A 40 18.06 11.06 0.55
N PRO A 41 16.78 10.82 0.18
CA PRO A 41 15.77 11.87 -0.02
C PRO A 41 15.58 12.82 1.19
N GLY A 42 15.83 12.35 2.41
CA GLY A 42 15.76 13.14 3.65
C GLY A 42 17.03 13.89 3.98
N GLY A 43 18.18 13.48 3.41
CA GLY A 43 19.48 13.99 3.77
C GLY A 43 20.00 13.46 5.10
N GLU A 44 21.13 14.04 5.56
CA GLU A 44 21.79 13.68 6.81
C GLU A 44 21.80 14.87 7.78
N ASN A 45 21.82 14.59 9.07
CA ASN A 45 22.08 15.54 10.12
C ASN A 45 23.61 15.81 10.24
N PRO A 46 24.05 16.90 10.92
CA PRO A 46 25.48 17.17 11.09
C PRO A 46 26.27 16.07 11.81
N ASP A 47 25.60 15.25 12.63
CA ASP A 47 26.18 14.11 13.34
C ASP A 47 26.22 12.80 12.50
N GLY A 48 25.78 12.87 11.23
CA GLY A 48 25.72 11.73 10.31
C GLY A 48 24.50 10.85 10.48
N SER A 49 23.54 11.17 11.35
CA SER A 49 22.27 10.45 11.43
C SER A 49 21.36 10.82 10.24
N LEU A 50 20.46 9.91 9.88
CA LEU A 50 19.54 10.09 8.76
C LEU A 50 18.36 10.97 9.16
N ARG A 51 18.06 11.99 8.35
CA ARG A 51 16.84 12.81 8.55
C ARG A 51 15.61 12.05 8.14
N PRO A 52 14.52 12.14 8.93
CA PRO A 52 13.25 11.59 8.53
C PRO A 52 12.74 12.22 7.22
N SER A 53 12.41 11.37 6.24
CA SER A 53 11.89 11.81 4.93
C SER A 53 10.36 11.91 4.88
N ALA A 54 9.67 11.33 5.86
CA ALA A 54 8.22 11.30 5.93
C ALA A 54 7.72 11.63 7.33
N ARG A 55 6.53 12.29 7.38
CA ARG A 55 5.76 12.46 8.62
C ARG A 55 4.47 11.69 8.46
N LEU A 56 4.28 10.66 9.25
CA LEU A 56 3.06 9.88 9.30
C LEU A 56 2.37 10.16 10.63
N THR A 57 1.11 10.53 10.58
CA THR A 57 0.29 10.72 11.79
C THR A 57 -0.16 9.39 12.39
N ARG A 58 -0.12 8.31 11.59
CA ARG A 58 -0.50 6.96 12.01
C ARG A 58 0.44 5.95 11.37
N LEU A 59 0.98 5.03 12.16
CA LEU A 59 1.79 3.91 11.66
C LEU A 59 0.90 2.81 11.07
N PHE A 60 -0.28 2.57 11.66
CA PHE A 60 -1.31 1.71 11.13
C PHE A 60 -2.48 2.57 10.63
N THR A 61 -2.41 2.99 9.40
CA THR A 61 -3.51 3.66 8.73
C THR A 61 -4.54 2.64 8.26
N GLN A 62 -5.70 3.13 7.82
CA GLN A 62 -6.73 2.32 7.21
C GLN A 62 -6.10 1.35 6.20
N ASP A 63 -6.38 0.06 6.37
CA ASP A 63 -5.97 -0.95 5.41
C ASP A 63 -6.95 -1.00 4.25
N ALA A 64 -6.40 -1.03 3.04
CA ALA A 64 -7.17 -1.19 1.83
C ALA A 64 -6.36 -2.04 0.86
N TYR A 65 -6.95 -3.15 0.43
CA TYR A 65 -6.41 -3.96 -0.66
C TYR A 65 -7.31 -3.83 -1.88
N THR A 66 -6.71 -3.54 -3.02
CA THR A 66 -7.42 -3.48 -4.29
C THR A 66 -6.75 -4.39 -5.30
N GLU A 67 -7.53 -5.30 -5.87
CA GLU A 67 -7.14 -6.14 -6.98
C GLU A 67 -7.91 -5.71 -8.22
N TYR A 68 -7.20 -5.58 -9.32
CA TYR A 68 -7.75 -5.23 -10.63
C TYR A 68 -7.58 -6.43 -11.54
N THR A 69 -8.67 -7.02 -12.01
CA THR A 69 -8.64 -8.01 -13.09
C THR A 69 -8.91 -7.30 -14.41
N LEU A 70 -7.90 -7.24 -15.28
CA LEU A 70 -8.05 -6.68 -16.61
C LEU A 70 -8.87 -7.66 -17.46
N LEU A 71 -9.99 -7.19 -18.03
CA LEU A 71 -10.88 -8.01 -18.85
C LEU A 71 -10.35 -8.09 -20.29
N GLU A 72 -11.21 -8.50 -21.23
CA GLU A 72 -10.83 -8.67 -22.63
C GLU A 72 -10.18 -7.39 -23.20
N PRO A 73 -8.98 -7.51 -23.80
CA PRO A 73 -8.33 -6.37 -24.46
C PRO A 73 -9.23 -5.72 -25.53
N GLY A 74 -9.23 -4.39 -25.55
CA GLY A 74 -10.14 -3.62 -26.41
C GLY A 74 -11.53 -3.37 -25.83
N SER A 75 -11.87 -3.96 -24.68
CA SER A 75 -13.09 -3.63 -23.95
C SER A 75 -12.95 -2.40 -23.06
N ASP A 76 -11.72 -1.98 -22.77
CA ASP A 76 -11.38 -0.92 -21.81
C ASP A 76 -11.91 -1.19 -20.39
N LYS A 77 -12.32 -2.44 -20.12
CA LYS A 77 -12.97 -2.89 -18.88
C LYS A 77 -12.02 -3.61 -17.95
N PHE A 78 -12.19 -3.35 -16.66
CA PHE A 78 -11.51 -4.07 -15.60
C PHE A 78 -12.42 -4.22 -14.39
N ARG A 79 -12.38 -5.42 -13.78
CA ARG A 79 -13.10 -5.70 -12.54
C ARG A 79 -12.22 -5.35 -11.36
N ILE A 80 -12.82 -4.78 -10.34
CA ILE A 80 -12.17 -4.40 -9.10
C ILE A 80 -12.70 -5.28 -7.96
N ARG A 81 -11.80 -5.86 -7.18
CA ARG A 81 -12.04 -6.48 -5.89
C ARG A 81 -11.39 -5.59 -4.83
N TYR A 82 -12.17 -5.00 -3.96
CA TYR A 82 -11.73 -3.97 -3.04
C TYR A 82 -12.09 -4.29 -1.61
N PHE A 83 -11.08 -4.57 -0.77
CA PHE A 83 -11.24 -4.66 0.68
C PHE A 83 -10.97 -3.30 1.28
N THR A 84 -11.89 -2.85 2.13
CA THR A 84 -11.78 -1.56 2.83
C THR A 84 -12.44 -1.63 4.19
N GLU A 85 -12.12 -0.67 5.05
CA GLU A 85 -12.54 -0.66 6.44
C GLU A 85 -13.00 0.73 6.90
N GLU A 86 -13.95 0.74 7.84
CA GLU A 86 -14.38 1.90 8.60
C GLU A 86 -13.91 1.72 10.06
N ARG A 87 -13.30 2.75 10.62
CA ARG A 87 -12.72 2.72 11.98
C ARG A 87 -13.42 3.62 12.99
N ARG A 88 -14.38 4.44 12.57
CA ARG A 88 -15.11 5.33 13.48
C ARG A 88 -16.05 4.51 14.36
N PRO A 89 -15.84 4.47 15.71
CA PRO A 89 -16.72 3.71 16.60
C PRO A 89 -18.18 4.14 16.46
N GLY A 90 -19.08 3.17 16.41
CA GLY A 90 -20.51 3.41 16.24
C GLY A 90 -20.96 3.64 14.79
N ALA A 91 -20.08 3.77 13.82
CA ALA A 91 -20.45 3.88 12.41
C ALA A 91 -21.23 2.64 11.97
N THR A 92 -22.33 2.85 11.25
CA THR A 92 -23.21 1.79 10.71
C THR A 92 -23.14 1.69 9.19
N GLU A 93 -22.36 2.54 8.57
CA GLU A 93 -22.20 2.64 7.12
C GLU A 93 -20.73 2.88 6.76
N LEU A 94 -20.33 2.31 5.62
CA LEU A 94 -19.08 2.62 4.96
C LEU A 94 -19.39 3.25 3.60
N VAL A 95 -18.79 4.41 3.33
CA VAL A 95 -18.96 5.12 2.05
C VAL A 95 -17.70 4.95 1.21
N ASN A 96 -17.88 4.43 -0.01
CA ASN A 96 -16.81 4.29 -0.99
C ASN A 96 -17.08 5.16 -2.21
N GLY A 97 -16.45 6.34 -2.27
CA GLY A 97 -16.50 7.22 -3.44
C GLY A 97 -15.88 6.55 -4.66
N THR A 98 -16.49 6.72 -5.82
CA THR A 98 -15.93 6.32 -7.10
C THR A 98 -15.14 7.46 -7.72
N ARG A 99 -14.21 7.12 -8.61
CA ARG A 99 -13.45 8.15 -9.31
C ARG A 99 -14.37 8.99 -10.21
N GLY A 100 -14.24 10.31 -10.16
CA GLY A 100 -14.98 11.20 -11.05
C GLY A 100 -14.78 10.85 -12.52
N GLY A 101 -15.88 10.76 -13.27
CA GLY A 101 -15.89 10.37 -14.67
C GLY A 101 -15.80 8.86 -14.94
N SER A 102 -15.85 8.01 -13.90
CA SER A 102 -15.97 6.57 -14.04
C SER A 102 -17.25 6.12 -13.33
N GLU A 103 -18.14 5.43 -14.07
CA GLU A 103 -19.33 4.80 -13.52
C GLU A 103 -19.04 3.32 -13.25
N GLY A 104 -19.42 2.85 -12.08
CA GLY A 104 -19.27 1.44 -11.70
C GLY A 104 -20.50 0.64 -12.14
N THR A 105 -20.26 -0.51 -12.75
CA THR A 105 -21.28 -1.51 -13.05
C THR A 105 -20.99 -2.80 -12.27
N ASP A 106 -21.92 -3.76 -12.30
CA ASP A 106 -21.78 -5.08 -11.66
C ASP A 106 -21.33 -4.98 -10.20
N ILE A 107 -21.97 -4.05 -9.46
CA ILE A 107 -21.61 -3.77 -8.08
C ILE A 107 -22.18 -4.85 -7.17
N GLU A 108 -21.31 -5.44 -6.37
CA GLU A 108 -21.64 -6.41 -5.34
C GLU A 108 -20.91 -5.99 -4.05
N VAL A 109 -21.57 -6.12 -2.91
CA VAL A 109 -21.03 -5.72 -1.60
C VAL A 109 -21.23 -6.84 -0.60
N TYR A 110 -20.17 -7.21 0.12
CA TYR A 110 -20.17 -8.34 1.04
C TYR A 110 -19.56 -7.98 2.40
N ASP A 111 -20.04 -8.64 3.45
CA ASP A 111 -19.37 -8.74 4.75
C ASP A 111 -18.20 -9.73 4.61
N PRO A 112 -16.93 -9.30 4.65
CA PRO A 112 -15.81 -10.20 4.46
C PRO A 112 -15.60 -11.16 5.63
N ARG A 113 -16.24 -10.96 6.77
CA ARG A 113 -16.22 -11.90 7.89
C ARG A 113 -17.07 -13.14 7.63
N THR A 114 -18.22 -12.97 6.98
CA THR A 114 -19.21 -14.03 6.78
C THR A 114 -19.42 -14.44 5.33
N GLY A 115 -18.89 -13.68 4.37
CA GLY A 115 -19.13 -13.85 2.94
C GLY A 115 -20.54 -13.49 2.48
N LYS A 116 -21.42 -12.98 3.39
CA LYS A 116 -22.81 -12.65 3.08
C LYS A 116 -22.92 -11.29 2.39
N PRO A 117 -23.86 -11.14 1.43
CA PRO A 117 -24.13 -9.87 0.79
C PRO A 117 -24.64 -8.84 1.82
N LEU A 118 -24.21 -7.59 1.61
CA LEU A 118 -24.63 -6.44 2.41
C LEU A 118 -25.57 -5.54 1.59
N PRO A 119 -26.58 -4.94 2.22
CA PRO A 119 -27.38 -3.90 1.59
C PRO A 119 -26.51 -2.69 1.25
N PHE A 120 -26.69 -2.13 0.07
CA PHE A 120 -26.02 -0.91 -0.35
C PHE A 120 -26.88 -0.06 -1.26
N THR A 121 -26.53 1.22 -1.40
CA THR A 121 -27.04 2.11 -2.45
C THR A 121 -25.85 2.59 -3.29
N TYR A 122 -26.10 2.83 -4.57
CA TYR A 122 -25.13 3.44 -5.48
C TYR A 122 -25.78 4.67 -6.09
N GLN A 123 -25.24 5.83 -5.79
CA GLN A 123 -25.89 7.10 -6.13
C GLN A 123 -24.89 8.15 -6.57
N ALA A 124 -25.36 9.10 -7.39
CA ALA A 124 -24.57 10.24 -7.80
C ALA A 124 -24.37 11.20 -6.62
N GLU A 125 -23.14 11.69 -6.48
CA GLU A 125 -22.74 12.70 -5.51
C GLU A 125 -21.86 13.76 -6.18
N ASP A 126 -21.55 14.85 -5.47
CA ASP A 126 -20.65 15.87 -5.96
C ASP A 126 -19.28 15.27 -6.31
N GLY A 127 -18.94 15.34 -7.61
CA GLY A 127 -17.67 14.83 -8.12
C GLY A 127 -17.65 13.37 -8.59
N GLY A 128 -18.79 12.65 -8.57
CA GLY A 128 -18.85 11.27 -9.07
C GLY A 128 -20.04 10.49 -8.55
N HIS A 129 -19.81 9.25 -8.15
CA HIS A 129 -20.79 8.38 -7.49
C HIS A 129 -20.20 7.81 -6.20
N ALA A 130 -21.05 7.38 -5.28
CA ALA A 130 -20.63 6.68 -4.07
C ALA A 130 -21.45 5.39 -3.84
N ILE A 131 -20.77 4.38 -3.31
CA ILE A 131 -21.38 3.17 -2.76
C ILE A 131 -21.52 3.36 -1.26
N HIS A 132 -22.75 3.38 -0.78
CA HIS A 132 -23.06 3.42 0.64
C HIS A 132 -23.41 2.01 1.10
N ALA A 133 -22.46 1.36 1.74
CA ALA A 133 -22.60 -0.01 2.22
C ALA A 133 -23.03 -0.02 3.70
N ARG A 134 -24.17 -0.62 3.99
CA ARG A 134 -24.64 -0.79 5.37
C ARG A 134 -23.83 -1.88 6.06
N LEU A 135 -23.16 -1.54 7.14
CA LEU A 135 -22.39 -2.49 7.93
C LEU A 135 -23.31 -3.48 8.66
N PRO A 136 -22.92 -4.74 8.84
CA PRO A 136 -23.75 -5.77 9.49
C PRO A 136 -23.97 -5.47 10.98
N ARG A 137 -23.14 -4.60 11.57
CA ARG A 137 -23.20 -4.11 12.94
C ARG A 137 -22.48 -2.77 13.04
N PRO A 138 -22.78 -1.94 14.05
CA PRO A 138 -21.99 -0.76 14.34
C PRO A 138 -20.52 -1.12 14.60
N VAL A 139 -19.59 -0.28 14.14
CA VAL A 139 -18.15 -0.47 14.39
C VAL A 139 -17.91 -0.49 15.90
N PRO A 140 -17.31 -1.55 16.45
CA PRO A 140 -17.05 -1.61 17.87
C PRO A 140 -15.89 -0.69 18.28
N LYS A 141 -15.90 -0.23 19.52
CA LYS A 141 -14.76 0.52 20.07
C LYS A 141 -13.52 -0.38 20.10
N GLY A 142 -12.43 0.07 19.47
CA GLY A 142 -11.19 -0.71 19.34
C GLY A 142 -11.24 -1.77 18.24
N GLY A 143 -12.28 -1.77 17.39
CA GLY A 143 -12.39 -2.65 16.25
C GLY A 143 -12.63 -1.88 14.94
N ILE A 144 -13.05 -2.61 13.91
CA ILE A 144 -13.27 -2.10 12.55
C ILE A 144 -14.57 -2.63 11.97
N GLY A 145 -15.12 -1.91 10.98
CA GLY A 145 -16.18 -2.40 10.10
C GLY A 145 -15.60 -2.62 8.71
N ARG A 146 -15.56 -3.87 8.23
CA ARG A 146 -14.99 -4.19 6.92
C ARG A 146 -16.05 -4.42 5.87
N VAL A 147 -15.72 -4.09 4.63
CA VAL A 147 -16.54 -4.33 3.45
C VAL A 147 -15.68 -4.84 2.31
N LEU A 148 -16.16 -5.85 1.59
CA LEU A 148 -15.62 -6.31 0.32
C LEU A 148 -16.55 -5.83 -0.80
N ILE A 149 -16.00 -5.06 -1.74
CA ILE A 149 -16.73 -4.49 -2.87
C ILE A 149 -16.18 -5.07 -4.16
N TYR A 150 -17.05 -5.62 -5.01
CA TYR A 150 -16.77 -5.87 -6.42
C TYR A 150 -17.46 -4.82 -7.27
N LYS A 151 -16.78 -4.37 -8.31
CA LYS A 151 -17.33 -3.45 -9.31
C LYS A 151 -16.53 -3.52 -10.61
N THR A 152 -17.16 -3.24 -11.72
CA THR A 152 -16.53 -3.17 -13.04
C THR A 152 -16.48 -1.71 -13.50
N TYR A 153 -15.36 -1.28 -14.03
CA TYR A 153 -15.19 0.02 -14.69
C TYR A 153 -14.86 -0.18 -16.16
N GLU A 154 -15.30 0.77 -16.97
CA GLU A 154 -14.87 0.98 -18.35
C GLU A 154 -14.14 2.33 -18.41
N ASP A 155 -12.86 2.34 -18.72
CA ASP A 155 -12.04 3.55 -18.75
C ASP A 155 -10.86 3.39 -19.72
N ALA A 156 -11.05 3.82 -20.97
CA ALA A 156 -10.05 3.78 -22.04
C ALA A 156 -8.77 4.58 -21.72
N ARG A 157 -8.79 5.50 -20.77
CA ARG A 157 -7.59 6.24 -20.33
C ARG A 157 -6.77 5.45 -19.33
N THR A 158 -7.40 4.51 -18.63
CA THR A 158 -6.77 3.65 -17.64
C THR A 158 -6.29 2.33 -18.25
N TYR A 159 -7.11 1.71 -19.11
CA TYR A 159 -6.80 0.44 -19.75
C TYR A 159 -6.87 0.63 -21.28
N GLN A 160 -5.75 0.47 -21.94
CA GLN A 160 -5.60 0.70 -23.38
C GLN A 160 -5.07 -0.55 -24.07
N SER A 161 -5.59 -0.84 -25.27
CA SER A 161 -5.04 -1.82 -26.20
C SER A 161 -4.62 -1.13 -27.50
N TYR A 162 -3.64 -1.71 -28.19
CA TYR A 162 -3.04 -1.11 -29.37
C TYR A 162 -3.21 -2.00 -30.60
N ASP A 163 -3.90 -1.49 -31.61
CA ASP A 163 -4.06 -2.17 -32.90
C ASP A 163 -2.88 -1.94 -33.84
N LYS A 164 -2.07 -0.93 -33.57
CA LYS A 164 -0.96 -0.50 -34.44
C LYS A 164 0.34 -0.44 -33.66
N ALA A 165 1.43 -0.75 -34.35
CA ALA A 165 2.77 -0.62 -33.80
C ALA A 165 3.16 0.87 -33.63
N ASP A 166 3.84 1.16 -32.54
CA ASP A 166 4.59 2.41 -32.32
C ASP A 166 6.01 2.08 -31.93
N ALA A 167 6.92 2.16 -32.89
CA ALA A 167 8.33 1.82 -32.70
C ALA A 167 9.04 2.75 -31.68
N ARG A 168 8.55 3.96 -31.46
CA ARG A 168 9.16 4.89 -30.48
C ARG A 168 8.95 4.45 -29.04
N HIS A 169 7.87 3.70 -28.80
CA HIS A 169 7.50 3.21 -27.47
C HIS A 169 7.58 1.68 -27.35
N ASP A 170 8.18 0.98 -28.34
CA ASP A 170 8.20 -0.49 -28.45
C ASP A 170 6.80 -1.14 -28.32
N ILE A 171 5.79 -0.47 -28.84
CA ILE A 171 4.42 -0.97 -28.87
C ILE A 171 4.21 -1.82 -30.11
N ARG A 172 3.60 -2.99 -29.95
CA ARG A 172 3.18 -3.91 -31.02
C ARG A 172 1.66 -4.06 -31.05
N PRO A 173 1.06 -4.43 -32.18
CA PRO A 173 -0.35 -4.78 -32.23
C PRO A 173 -0.70 -5.84 -31.17
N GLY A 174 -1.76 -5.62 -30.44
CA GLY A 174 -2.20 -6.45 -29.33
C GLY A 174 -1.58 -6.12 -27.97
N ASP A 175 -0.55 -5.28 -27.88
CA ASP A 175 -0.02 -4.83 -26.60
C ASP A 175 -1.11 -4.07 -25.82
N ILE A 176 -0.99 -4.11 -24.50
CA ILE A 176 -1.85 -3.35 -23.58
C ILE A 176 -1.01 -2.50 -22.63
N THR A 177 -1.60 -1.39 -22.24
CA THR A 177 -1.08 -0.53 -21.17
C THR A 177 -2.18 -0.31 -20.13
N TRP A 178 -1.82 -0.43 -18.87
CA TRP A 178 -2.71 -0.09 -17.77
C TRP A 178 -2.05 0.98 -16.89
N VAL A 179 -2.76 2.10 -16.68
CA VAL A 179 -2.26 3.29 -15.97
C VAL A 179 -3.20 3.65 -14.84
N ARG A 180 -2.71 3.62 -13.59
CA ARG A 180 -3.50 4.03 -12.44
C ARG A 180 -2.61 4.50 -11.29
N SER A 181 -3.12 5.40 -10.45
CA SER A 181 -2.43 5.75 -9.22
C SER A 181 -2.54 4.64 -8.18
N LEU A 182 -1.39 4.26 -7.60
CA LEU A 182 -1.33 3.46 -6.39
C LEU A 182 -1.68 4.36 -5.20
N ALA A 183 -2.93 4.32 -4.76
CA ALA A 183 -3.36 4.91 -3.49
C ALA A 183 -3.59 3.79 -2.48
N GLY A 184 -3.00 3.89 -1.29
CA GLY A 184 -2.99 2.82 -0.29
C GLY A 184 -1.76 1.90 -0.40
N TYR A 185 -1.66 0.95 0.52
CA TYR A 185 -0.42 0.18 0.73
C TYR A 185 -0.27 -1.02 -0.20
N ARG A 186 -1.38 -1.65 -0.62
CA ARG A 186 -1.35 -2.91 -1.38
C ARG A 186 -2.24 -2.86 -2.62
N ARG A 187 -1.74 -3.40 -3.72
CA ARG A 187 -2.47 -3.55 -5.00
C ARG A 187 -2.09 -4.83 -5.70
N GLY A 188 -3.09 -5.48 -6.29
CA GLY A 188 -2.92 -6.57 -7.25
C GLY A 188 -3.43 -6.15 -8.64
N VAL A 189 -2.77 -6.63 -9.70
CA VAL A 189 -3.26 -6.49 -11.08
C VAL A 189 -3.12 -7.83 -11.78
N ILE A 190 -4.25 -8.44 -12.15
CA ILE A 190 -4.32 -9.68 -12.91
C ILE A 190 -4.40 -9.32 -14.39
N LEU A 191 -3.43 -9.78 -15.16
CA LEU A 191 -3.38 -9.57 -16.61
C LEU A 191 -4.43 -10.44 -17.33
N PRO A 192 -4.86 -10.05 -18.55
CA PRO A 192 -5.72 -10.90 -19.35
C PRO A 192 -5.05 -12.26 -19.62
N LYS A 193 -5.87 -13.28 -19.83
CA LYS A 193 -5.36 -14.61 -20.20
C LYS A 193 -4.56 -14.54 -21.50
N GLY A 194 -3.39 -15.20 -21.54
CA GLY A 194 -2.52 -15.18 -22.72
C GLY A 194 -1.69 -13.91 -22.88
N TYR A 195 -1.46 -13.18 -21.78
CA TYR A 195 -0.59 -12.01 -21.76
C TYR A 195 0.62 -12.24 -20.88
N ALA A 196 1.79 -11.80 -21.37
CA ALA A 196 3.03 -11.74 -20.61
C ALA A 196 3.27 -10.31 -20.09
N PHE A 197 3.80 -10.20 -18.88
CA PHE A 197 4.25 -8.96 -18.30
C PHE A 197 5.56 -8.51 -18.98
N LEU A 198 5.61 -7.26 -19.46
CA LEU A 198 6.80 -6.66 -20.05
C LEU A 198 7.55 -5.77 -19.06
N SER A 199 6.85 -4.81 -18.49
CA SER A 199 7.46 -3.83 -17.58
C SER A 199 6.42 -3.11 -16.72
N SER A 200 6.90 -2.52 -15.64
CA SER A 200 6.21 -1.48 -14.86
C SER A 200 7.21 -0.46 -14.32
N ASN A 201 6.72 0.75 -14.06
CA ASN A 201 7.53 1.80 -13.46
C ASN A 201 7.69 1.66 -11.93
N VAL A 202 7.04 0.68 -11.33
CA VAL A 202 7.13 0.33 -9.89
C VAL A 202 7.51 -1.13 -9.79
N ALA A 203 8.36 -1.49 -8.83
CA ALA A 203 8.74 -2.88 -8.60
C ALA A 203 7.50 -3.72 -8.26
N ALA A 204 7.38 -4.88 -8.91
CA ALA A 204 6.29 -5.83 -8.74
C ALA A 204 6.82 -7.18 -8.26
N HIS A 205 6.05 -7.83 -7.39
CA HIS A 205 6.14 -9.28 -7.23
C HIS A 205 5.18 -9.93 -8.23
N VAL A 206 5.66 -10.93 -8.98
CA VAL A 206 4.89 -11.60 -10.03
C VAL A 206 4.55 -13.01 -9.58
N SER A 207 3.27 -13.34 -9.59
CA SER A 207 2.76 -14.68 -9.36
C SER A 207 1.88 -15.14 -10.52
N THR A 208 1.44 -16.38 -10.49
CA THR A 208 0.52 -16.96 -11.48
C THR A 208 -0.71 -17.48 -10.76
N THR A 209 -1.89 -17.04 -11.17
CA THR A 209 -3.17 -17.50 -10.63
C THR A 209 -3.42 -18.98 -10.94
N SER A 210 -4.38 -19.59 -10.27
CA SER A 210 -4.83 -20.96 -10.55
C SER A 210 -5.35 -21.17 -11.98
N THR A 211 -5.73 -20.08 -12.66
CA THR A 211 -6.19 -20.08 -14.06
C THR A 211 -5.06 -19.83 -15.07
N GLY A 212 -3.82 -19.69 -14.61
CA GLY A 212 -2.64 -19.46 -15.45
C GLY A 212 -2.46 -18.02 -15.92
N GLN A 213 -3.12 -17.04 -15.31
CA GLN A 213 -2.93 -15.63 -15.57
C GLN A 213 -1.81 -15.06 -14.67
N LEU A 214 -1.03 -14.11 -15.18
CA LEU A 214 -0.07 -13.41 -14.34
C LEU A 214 -0.78 -12.42 -13.43
N GLU A 215 -0.39 -12.43 -12.16
CA GLU A 215 -0.81 -11.48 -11.16
C GLU A 215 0.40 -10.69 -10.66
N LEU A 216 0.29 -9.37 -10.74
CA LEU A 216 1.32 -8.41 -10.36
C LEU A 216 0.94 -7.77 -9.04
N HIS A 217 1.76 -7.95 -8.02
CA HIS A 217 1.54 -7.38 -6.70
C HIS A 217 2.45 -6.18 -6.47
N PHE A 218 1.87 -5.10 -6.00
CA PHE A 218 2.54 -3.85 -5.71
C PHE A 218 2.34 -3.45 -4.26
N ALA A 219 3.41 -3.01 -3.62
CA ALA A 219 3.40 -2.40 -2.29
C ALA A 219 3.82 -0.93 -2.37
N ASN A 220 3.07 -0.07 -1.71
CA ASN A 220 3.36 1.35 -1.63
C ASN A 220 3.70 1.73 -0.17
N PRO A 221 5.00 1.85 0.17
CA PRO A 221 5.41 2.09 1.56
C PRO A 221 4.98 3.45 2.10
N SER A 222 4.76 4.43 1.22
CA SER A 222 4.40 5.79 1.63
C SER A 222 2.92 5.98 1.91
N GLY A 223 2.05 5.10 1.38
CA GLY A 223 0.60 5.31 1.37
C GLY A 223 0.12 6.53 0.56
N LEU A 224 1.04 7.29 -0.05
CA LEU A 224 0.73 8.41 -0.92
C LEU A 224 0.37 7.92 -2.32
N SER A 225 -0.33 8.76 -3.09
CA SER A 225 -0.66 8.41 -4.48
C SER A 225 0.59 8.42 -5.35
N ASN A 226 0.98 7.26 -5.88
CA ASN A 226 2.06 7.11 -6.85
C ASN A 226 1.49 6.64 -8.20
N PRO A 227 1.92 7.18 -9.34
CA PRO A 227 1.50 6.67 -10.64
C PRO A 227 2.08 5.26 -10.86
N LEU A 228 1.24 4.35 -11.34
CA LEU A 228 1.64 3.01 -11.78
C LEU A 228 1.30 2.88 -13.25
N THR A 229 2.27 2.44 -14.05
CA THR A 229 2.09 2.07 -15.45
C THR A 229 2.57 0.64 -15.63
N ILE A 230 1.74 -0.20 -16.27
CA ILE A 230 2.05 -1.59 -16.60
C ILE A 230 1.95 -1.74 -18.10
N HIS A 231 2.93 -2.44 -18.69
CA HIS A 231 2.91 -2.87 -20.08
C HIS A 231 2.87 -4.39 -20.15
N ALA A 232 2.01 -4.93 -20.99
CA ALA A 232 1.90 -6.36 -21.23
C ALA A 232 1.64 -6.66 -22.71
N ARG A 233 1.97 -7.88 -23.14
CA ARG A 233 1.96 -8.31 -24.56
C ARG A 233 1.30 -9.66 -24.69
N PRO A 234 0.56 -9.93 -25.78
CA PRO A 234 0.06 -11.26 -26.09
C PRO A 234 1.18 -12.30 -26.14
N THR A 235 0.95 -13.48 -25.61
CA THR A 235 1.90 -14.59 -25.64
C THR A 235 1.21 -15.92 -25.79
N THR A 236 1.89 -16.88 -26.42
CA THR A 236 1.50 -18.29 -26.45
C THR A 236 2.10 -19.08 -25.28
N ALA A 237 2.95 -18.46 -24.47
CA ALA A 237 3.53 -19.09 -23.28
C ALA A 237 2.43 -19.43 -22.26
N THR A 238 2.57 -20.59 -21.64
CA THR A 238 1.73 -21.01 -20.52
C THR A 238 2.49 -20.81 -19.21
N PHE A 239 1.79 -20.33 -18.20
CA PHE A 239 2.36 -20.10 -16.89
C PHE A 239 1.85 -21.13 -15.89
N THR A 240 2.76 -21.77 -15.18
CA THR A 240 2.41 -22.71 -14.10
C THR A 240 1.91 -21.94 -12.89
N PRO A 241 0.76 -22.30 -12.32
CA PRO A 241 0.27 -21.67 -11.10
C PRO A 241 1.34 -21.63 -10.01
N THR A 242 1.59 -20.45 -9.47
CA THR A 242 2.50 -20.29 -8.35
C THR A 242 1.79 -20.80 -7.09
N PRO A 243 2.44 -21.61 -6.26
CA PRO A 243 1.91 -21.92 -4.95
C PRO A 243 1.61 -20.62 -4.21
N TYR A 244 0.53 -20.61 -3.47
CA TYR A 244 0.12 -19.47 -2.68
C TYR A 244 1.30 -18.99 -1.81
N THR A 245 1.73 -17.77 -2.04
CA THR A 245 2.73 -17.11 -1.21
C THR A 245 2.00 -16.13 -0.29
N ASP A 246 2.08 -16.35 0.99
CA ASP A 246 1.35 -15.63 2.05
C ASP A 246 1.61 -14.11 2.10
N ILE A 247 2.60 -13.64 1.34
CA ILE A 247 3.17 -12.30 1.44
C ILE A 247 2.15 -11.17 1.19
N PHE A 248 1.23 -11.34 0.24
CA PHE A 248 0.27 -10.28 -0.12
C PHE A 248 -1.15 -10.57 0.38
N PHE A 249 -1.52 -11.83 0.48
CA PHE A 249 -2.86 -12.22 0.91
C PHE A 249 -3.00 -12.20 2.43
N ASP A 250 -2.10 -12.83 3.14
CA ASP A 250 -2.12 -12.86 4.60
C ASP A 250 -1.55 -11.58 5.21
N ASP A 251 -1.56 -10.48 4.49
CA ASP A 251 -0.92 -9.22 4.84
C ASP A 251 -0.56 -9.09 6.33
N VAL A 252 0.70 -9.36 6.61
CA VAL A 252 1.23 -9.21 7.95
C VAL A 252 1.87 -7.84 8.08
N LYS A 253 1.36 -7.06 8.99
CA LYS A 253 1.82 -5.72 9.31
C LYS A 253 2.25 -5.70 10.77
N THR A 254 3.56 -5.58 11.02
CA THR A 254 4.13 -5.67 12.36
C THR A 254 4.79 -4.36 12.77
N LEU A 255 4.41 -3.84 13.92
CA LEU A 255 5.12 -2.79 14.63
C LEU A 255 5.97 -3.42 15.75
N TYR A 256 7.26 -3.16 15.69
CA TYR A 256 8.22 -3.41 16.77
C TYR A 256 8.44 -2.09 17.50
N ASP A 257 7.74 -1.87 18.58
CA ASP A 257 7.88 -0.70 19.42
C ASP A 257 8.99 -0.97 20.46
N LEU A 258 10.16 -0.39 20.20
CA LEU A 258 11.31 -0.56 21.06
C LEU A 258 11.09 0.16 22.38
N GLY A 259 11.06 -0.60 23.46
CA GLY A 259 10.99 -0.06 24.82
C GLY A 259 12.27 0.67 25.24
N ALA A 260 12.36 1.01 26.52
CA ALA A 260 13.59 1.56 27.07
C ALA A 260 14.76 0.63 26.76
N PRO A 261 15.88 1.15 26.25
CA PRO A 261 16.98 0.32 25.75
C PRO A 261 17.52 -0.67 26.78
N GLU A 262 17.51 -0.32 28.04
CA GLU A 262 18.01 -1.13 29.16
C GLU A 262 17.11 -2.34 29.47
N SER A 263 15.86 -2.32 28.99
CA SER A 263 14.92 -3.43 29.21
C SER A 263 15.12 -4.61 28.25
N HIS A 264 15.77 -4.39 27.12
CA HIS A 264 15.86 -5.34 25.99
C HIS A 264 14.50 -5.89 25.57
N THR A 265 13.41 -5.16 25.85
CA THR A 265 12.06 -5.58 25.54
C THR A 265 11.50 -4.78 24.35
N ILE A 266 10.72 -5.46 23.54
CA ILE A 266 10.05 -4.90 22.36
C ILE A 266 8.57 -5.21 22.51
N ARG A 267 7.73 -4.18 22.53
CA ARG A 267 6.30 -4.39 22.35
C ARG A 267 6.02 -4.68 20.89
N VAL A 268 5.32 -5.76 20.65
CA VAL A 268 4.90 -6.15 19.30
C VAL A 268 3.42 -5.88 19.15
N ASP A 269 3.05 -5.24 18.05
CA ASP A 269 1.68 -5.07 17.62
C ASP A 269 1.60 -5.49 16.15
N GLN A 270 0.86 -6.57 15.88
CA GLN A 270 0.77 -7.17 14.57
C GLN A 270 -0.68 -7.21 14.12
N ILE A 271 -0.94 -6.66 12.93
CA ILE A 271 -2.19 -6.86 12.22
C ILE A 271 -1.98 -7.98 11.21
N TYR A 272 -2.83 -9.00 11.29
CA TYR A 272 -2.79 -10.18 10.45
C TYR A 272 -4.12 -10.38 9.73
N SER A 273 -4.07 -10.57 8.41
CA SER A 273 -5.24 -10.88 7.60
C SER A 273 -5.11 -12.30 7.04
N GLU A 274 -6.08 -13.16 7.33
CA GLU A 274 -6.17 -14.53 6.82
C GLU A 274 -7.27 -14.62 5.76
N TYR A 275 -6.94 -15.18 4.60
CA TYR A 275 -7.85 -15.36 3.46
C TYR A 275 -7.98 -16.82 3.00
N ARG A 276 -7.15 -17.73 3.52
CA ARG A 276 -7.10 -19.12 3.06
C ARG A 276 -8.29 -19.90 3.56
N LYS A 277 -8.98 -20.57 2.61
CA LYS A 277 -10.11 -21.45 2.93
C LYS A 277 -9.67 -22.59 3.85
N GLY A 278 -10.47 -22.86 4.87
CA GLY A 278 -10.25 -23.96 5.81
C GLY A 278 -9.05 -23.76 6.74
N SER A 279 -8.39 -22.59 6.70
CA SER A 279 -7.24 -22.37 7.56
C SER A 279 -7.64 -22.12 9.00
N THR A 280 -6.93 -22.78 9.91
CA THR A 280 -6.80 -22.32 11.30
C THR A 280 -5.51 -21.51 11.34
N PRO A 281 -5.55 -20.20 11.56
CA PRO A 281 -4.34 -19.43 11.54
C PRO A 281 -3.40 -19.92 12.63
N THR A 282 -2.27 -20.45 12.19
CA THR A 282 -1.12 -20.54 13.05
C THR A 282 -0.58 -19.12 13.12
N LEU A 283 -0.59 -18.52 14.32
CA LEU A 283 0.05 -17.22 14.45
C LEU A 283 1.46 -17.36 13.89
N PRO A 284 1.81 -16.58 12.86
CA PRO A 284 3.18 -16.46 12.43
C PRO A 284 3.92 -15.72 13.53
N LEU A 285 4.00 -16.38 14.68
CA LEU A 285 4.80 -15.86 15.75
C LEU A 285 6.09 -15.50 15.09
N LEU A 286 6.42 -14.31 15.13
CA LEU A 286 7.68 -13.66 14.90
C LEU A 286 8.87 -14.60 14.95
N GLY A 287 8.56 -15.87 14.77
CA GLY A 287 9.36 -17.06 14.48
C GLY A 287 10.28 -17.55 15.59
N TYR A 288 10.44 -16.85 16.77
CA TYR A 288 11.67 -17.08 17.48
C TYR A 288 11.59 -17.04 19.01
N ALA A 289 10.54 -16.50 19.57
CA ALA A 289 10.34 -16.53 21.01
C ALA A 289 8.85 -16.37 21.34
N PRO A 290 8.34 -17.04 22.36
CA PRO A 290 6.99 -16.80 22.82
C PRO A 290 6.88 -15.34 23.26
N LEU A 291 5.77 -14.68 22.85
CA LEU A 291 5.42 -13.38 23.38
C LEU A 291 4.90 -13.56 24.80
N SER A 292 5.38 -12.79 25.75
CA SER A 292 4.68 -12.61 27.02
C SER A 292 3.49 -11.69 26.82
N ASP A 293 2.49 -11.83 27.68
CA ASP A 293 1.25 -11.04 27.64
C ASP A 293 0.53 -11.09 26.27
N LEU A 294 0.61 -12.25 25.60
CA LEU A 294 -0.02 -12.48 24.31
C LEU A 294 -1.52 -12.26 24.39
N ARG A 295 -2.00 -11.39 23.52
CA ARG A 295 -3.42 -11.12 23.31
C ARG A 295 -3.72 -11.14 21.83
N VAL A 296 -4.80 -11.83 21.44
CA VAL A 296 -5.33 -11.84 20.08
C VAL A 296 -6.75 -11.36 20.10
N ILE A 297 -7.06 -10.41 19.21
CA ILE A 297 -8.39 -9.82 19.08
C ILE A 297 -8.88 -10.02 17.64
N ASP A 298 -10.13 -10.47 17.48
CA ASP A 298 -10.87 -10.32 16.23
C ASP A 298 -11.28 -8.84 16.08
N LEU A 299 -10.66 -8.16 15.14
CA LEU A 299 -10.89 -6.74 14.92
C LEU A 299 -12.32 -6.42 14.44
N ASP A 300 -13.01 -7.35 13.78
CA ASP A 300 -14.39 -7.16 13.34
C ASP A 300 -15.36 -7.07 14.54
N THR A 301 -15.03 -7.68 15.66
CA THR A 301 -15.86 -7.75 16.84
C THR A 301 -15.28 -7.07 18.07
N ALA A 302 -14.00 -6.71 18.02
CA ALA A 302 -13.18 -6.26 19.13
C ALA A 302 -13.15 -7.25 20.32
N LYS A 303 -13.40 -8.54 20.06
CA LYS A 303 -13.43 -9.59 21.09
C LYS A 303 -12.11 -10.38 21.10
N PRO A 304 -11.64 -10.78 22.28
CA PRO A 304 -10.49 -11.68 22.37
C PRO A 304 -10.84 -13.04 21.72
N LEU A 305 -9.83 -13.66 21.12
CA LEU A 305 -9.88 -15.02 20.59
C LEU A 305 -9.07 -15.97 21.48
N GLU A 306 -9.54 -17.19 21.55
CA GLU A 306 -8.81 -18.25 22.24
C GLU A 306 -7.57 -18.67 21.47
N THR A 307 -6.51 -18.87 22.19
CA THR A 307 -5.22 -19.35 21.65
C THR A 307 -4.84 -20.64 22.35
N SER A 308 -4.24 -21.56 21.58
CA SER A 308 -3.67 -22.79 22.12
C SER A 308 -2.24 -22.95 21.64
N ALA A 309 -1.35 -23.34 22.57
CA ALA A 309 0.04 -23.65 22.23
C ALA A 309 0.14 -25.09 21.68
N SER A 310 0.85 -25.26 20.57
CA SER A 310 1.18 -26.57 20.00
C SER A 310 2.69 -26.59 19.70
N GLY A 311 3.47 -27.08 20.63
CA GLY A 311 4.93 -27.00 20.54
C GLY A 311 5.42 -25.54 20.51
N ALA A 312 6.17 -25.18 19.47
CA ALA A 312 6.66 -23.81 19.26
C ALA A 312 5.62 -22.90 18.56
N ALA A 313 4.49 -23.44 18.13
CA ALA A 313 3.46 -22.68 17.42
C ALA A 313 2.29 -22.33 18.34
N THR A 314 1.69 -21.17 18.11
CA THR A 314 0.42 -20.80 18.74
C THR A 314 -0.68 -20.82 17.67
N THR A 315 -1.78 -21.48 17.98
CA THR A 315 -2.96 -21.56 17.10
C THR A 315 -4.05 -20.67 17.65
N VAL A 316 -4.75 -19.99 16.77
CA VAL A 316 -5.91 -19.12 17.12
C VAL A 316 -7.19 -19.77 16.63
N ALA A 317 -8.19 -19.86 17.49
CA ALA A 317 -9.53 -20.27 17.08
C ALA A 317 -10.27 -19.08 16.43
N LEU A 318 -10.52 -19.16 15.13
CA LEU A 318 -11.33 -18.16 14.44
C LEU A 318 -12.79 -18.25 14.87
N GLY A 319 -13.42 -17.11 15.16
CA GLY A 319 -14.83 -17.05 15.50
C GLY A 319 -15.78 -17.40 14.33
N VAL A 320 -15.29 -17.31 13.08
CA VAL A 320 -15.99 -17.74 11.85
C VAL A 320 -14.97 -18.41 10.95
N PRO A 321 -15.19 -19.63 10.49
CA PRO A 321 -14.28 -20.32 9.57
C PRO A 321 -14.30 -19.63 8.19
N ILE A 322 -13.19 -19.66 7.49
CA ILE A 322 -13.05 -19.15 6.12
C ILE A 322 -13.37 -20.30 5.17
N VAL A 323 -14.53 -20.26 4.51
CA VAL A 323 -15.01 -21.32 3.60
C VAL A 323 -15.23 -20.81 2.17
N ASP A 324 -15.13 -19.50 1.94
CA ASP A 324 -15.41 -18.83 0.67
C ASP A 324 -14.35 -17.77 0.38
N ASP A 325 -14.08 -17.48 -0.90
CA ASP A 325 -13.09 -16.48 -1.34
C ASP A 325 -13.48 -15.03 -0.98
N ARG A 326 -14.71 -14.80 -0.56
CA ARG A 326 -15.21 -13.52 -0.05
C ARG A 326 -14.93 -13.33 1.44
N GLN A 327 -14.48 -14.40 2.11
CA GLN A 327 -14.23 -14.36 3.55
C GLN A 327 -12.77 -14.08 3.88
N SER A 328 -12.57 -13.42 5.00
CA SER A 328 -11.26 -13.24 5.62
C SER A 328 -11.44 -12.97 7.11
N ALA A 329 -10.45 -13.35 7.90
CA ALA A 329 -10.31 -12.92 9.28
C ALA A 329 -9.31 -11.76 9.36
N HIS A 330 -9.52 -10.84 10.32
CA HIS A 330 -8.62 -9.72 10.54
C HIS A 330 -8.34 -9.59 12.03
N LEU A 331 -7.10 -9.84 12.39
CA LEU A 331 -6.68 -10.03 13.77
C LEU A 331 -5.67 -8.94 14.19
N GLU A 332 -5.78 -8.51 15.44
CA GLU A 332 -4.71 -7.78 16.14
C GLU A 332 -4.05 -8.73 17.15
N ILE A 333 -2.74 -8.83 17.06
CA ILE A 333 -1.91 -9.68 17.90
C ILE A 333 -0.94 -8.78 18.64
N THR A 334 -1.04 -8.73 19.96
CA THR A 334 -0.15 -7.92 20.79
C THR A 334 0.57 -8.75 21.81
N GLY A 335 1.77 -8.31 22.20
CA GLY A 335 2.55 -8.96 23.25
C GLY A 335 3.90 -8.28 23.42
N THR A 336 4.70 -8.81 24.35
CA THR A 336 6.03 -8.32 24.64
C THR A 336 7.05 -9.41 24.29
N LEU A 337 8.09 -9.02 23.59
CA LEU A 337 9.21 -9.85 23.18
C LEU A 337 10.47 -9.43 23.95
N SER A 338 11.15 -10.36 24.56
CA SER A 338 12.53 -10.17 25.02
C SER A 338 13.48 -10.64 23.92
N ASP A 339 14.32 -9.74 23.42
CA ASP A 339 15.13 -10.02 22.23
C ASP A 339 16.61 -9.69 22.45
N PRO A 340 17.50 -10.68 22.41
CA PRO A 340 18.95 -10.46 22.52
C PRO A 340 19.52 -9.65 21.35
N GLY A 341 18.82 -9.56 20.23
CA GLY A 341 19.19 -8.71 19.07
C GLY A 341 18.89 -7.23 19.27
N TYR A 342 18.17 -6.86 20.35
CA TYR A 342 17.97 -5.47 20.75
C TYR A 342 18.97 -5.12 21.85
N THR A 343 20.00 -4.35 21.49
CA THR A 343 21.13 -4.03 22.38
C THR A 343 21.46 -2.54 22.37
N VAL A 344 22.08 -2.07 23.45
CA VAL A 344 22.62 -0.73 23.59
C VAL A 344 24.06 -0.78 24.08
N ALA A 345 24.93 0.01 23.49
CA ALA A 345 26.32 0.19 23.89
C ALA A 345 26.67 1.69 23.79
N GLY A 346 26.76 2.34 24.96
CA GLY A 346 26.97 3.78 25.06
C GLY A 346 25.79 4.56 24.45
N ASP A 347 26.07 5.40 23.47
CA ASP A 347 25.11 6.21 22.72
C ASP A 347 24.56 5.52 21.47
N MET A 348 24.92 4.24 21.25
CA MET A 348 24.49 3.44 20.11
C MET A 348 23.49 2.37 20.49
N LEU A 349 22.39 2.30 19.77
CA LEU A 349 21.36 1.28 19.82
C LEU A 349 21.47 0.40 18.56
N LYS A 350 21.28 -0.91 18.73
CA LYS A 350 21.19 -1.87 17.63
C LYS A 350 19.95 -2.73 17.78
N PHE A 351 19.16 -2.80 16.70
CA PHE A 351 18.11 -3.81 16.49
C PHE A 351 18.58 -4.74 15.37
N ASP A 352 18.75 -6.03 15.63
CA ASP A 352 19.27 -7.02 14.69
C ASP A 352 18.36 -8.26 14.73
N ARG A 353 17.47 -8.37 13.76
CA ARG A 353 16.45 -9.41 13.76
C ARG A 353 16.09 -9.89 12.35
N THR A 354 15.75 -11.16 12.20
CA THR A 354 14.99 -11.65 11.05
C THR A 354 13.51 -11.36 11.28
N VAL A 355 12.90 -10.59 10.36
CA VAL A 355 11.49 -10.21 10.38
C VAL A 355 10.72 -10.95 9.29
N LYS A 356 9.42 -11.13 9.49
CA LYS A 356 8.50 -11.80 8.57
C LYS A 356 7.37 -10.86 8.16
N GLY A 357 6.64 -11.26 7.13
CA GLY A 357 5.48 -10.53 6.63
C GLY A 357 5.83 -9.39 5.70
N LEU A 358 4.82 -8.84 5.06
CA LEU A 358 4.96 -7.83 4.01
C LEU A 358 5.47 -6.50 4.58
N ARG A 359 4.93 -6.05 5.71
CA ARG A 359 5.16 -4.72 6.26
C ARG A 359 5.71 -4.80 7.68
N ASN A 360 6.89 -4.27 7.90
CA ASN A 360 7.52 -4.22 9.21
C ASN A 360 7.92 -2.78 9.55
N THR A 361 7.60 -2.33 10.74
CA THR A 361 7.96 -0.99 11.22
C THR A 361 8.67 -1.11 12.55
N ILE A 362 9.84 -0.51 12.67
CA ILE A 362 10.60 -0.41 13.91
C ILE A 362 10.44 1.02 14.42
N LEU A 363 9.84 1.21 15.60
CA LEU A 363 9.68 2.49 16.26
C LEU A 363 10.75 2.63 17.33
N LEU A 364 11.68 3.55 17.14
CA LEU A 364 12.79 3.79 18.06
C LEU A 364 12.29 4.38 19.39
N PRO A 365 13.03 4.20 20.50
CA PRO A 365 12.75 4.92 21.73
C PRO A 365 12.85 6.44 21.54
N GLU A 366 12.25 7.20 22.44
CA GLU A 366 12.34 8.65 22.41
C GLU A 366 13.81 9.13 22.53
N GLY A 367 14.14 10.15 21.74
CA GLY A 367 15.50 10.72 21.73
C GLY A 367 16.55 9.93 20.94
N TRP A 368 16.11 8.95 20.11
CA TRP A 368 17.01 8.22 19.22
C TRP A 368 16.76 8.55 17.75
N GLU A 369 17.84 8.59 16.97
CA GLU A 369 17.83 8.84 15.53
C GLU A 369 18.56 7.73 14.79
N VAL A 370 18.05 7.39 13.58
CA VAL A 370 18.62 6.33 12.75
C VAL A 370 20.01 6.70 12.28
N ALA A 371 20.99 5.85 12.55
CA ALA A 371 22.35 5.95 11.99
C ALA A 371 22.49 5.11 10.70
N SER A 372 21.95 3.89 10.69
CA SER A 372 21.97 3.06 9.49
C SER A 372 20.82 2.05 9.47
N VAL A 373 20.47 1.58 8.27
CA VAL A 373 19.52 0.49 8.04
C VAL A 373 20.11 -0.44 6.99
N SER A 374 20.08 -1.74 7.23
CA SER A 374 20.63 -2.75 6.30
C SER A 374 19.80 -2.98 5.05
N GLN A 375 18.57 -2.45 4.98
CA GLN A 375 17.61 -2.65 3.91
C GLN A 375 17.05 -1.30 3.44
N ALA A 376 16.49 -1.27 2.22
CA ALA A 376 15.74 -0.11 1.76
C ALA A 376 14.55 0.15 2.69
N ALA A 377 14.43 1.37 3.18
CA ALA A 377 13.43 1.73 4.19
C ALA A 377 12.94 3.17 4.02
N THR A 378 11.73 3.42 4.52
CA THR A 378 11.22 4.78 4.75
C THR A 378 11.47 5.15 6.19
N ILE A 379 12.15 6.27 6.43
CA ILE A 379 12.39 6.82 7.77
C ILE A 379 11.45 8.00 7.97
N GLY A 380 10.70 7.98 9.06
CA GLY A 380 9.73 9.03 9.36
C GLY A 380 9.62 9.31 10.86
N VAL A 381 8.65 10.16 11.22
CA VAL A 381 8.36 10.53 12.62
C VAL A 381 6.89 10.23 12.94
N HIS A 382 6.66 9.59 14.08
CA HIS A 382 5.36 9.34 14.67
C HIS A 382 5.40 9.75 16.15
N GLU A 383 4.56 10.70 16.55
CA GLU A 383 4.45 11.21 17.92
C GLU A 383 5.82 11.60 18.54
N GLY A 384 6.66 12.25 17.73
CA GLY A 384 8.00 12.69 18.18
C GLY A 384 9.10 11.62 18.14
N ARG A 385 8.75 10.36 17.93
CA ARG A 385 9.68 9.23 17.83
C ARG A 385 9.98 8.91 16.37
N VAL A 386 11.20 8.49 16.09
CA VAL A 386 11.63 8.08 14.74
C VAL A 386 11.22 6.64 14.50
N PHE A 387 10.72 6.34 13.29
CA PHE A 387 10.43 4.98 12.85
C PHE A 387 11.15 4.63 11.55
N VAL A 388 11.39 3.34 11.36
CA VAL A 388 11.90 2.72 10.14
C VAL A 388 10.85 1.77 9.60
N ALA A 389 10.26 2.09 8.44
CA ALA A 389 9.25 1.25 7.79
C ALA A 389 9.86 0.52 6.59
N LEU A 390 9.63 -0.78 6.52
CA LEU A 390 10.18 -1.70 5.54
C LEU A 390 9.05 -2.45 4.83
N ILE A 391 9.25 -2.71 3.53
CA ILE A 391 8.40 -3.56 2.72
C ILE A 391 9.22 -4.77 2.29
N ASN A 392 8.73 -5.95 2.60
CA ASN A 392 9.36 -7.21 2.22
C ASN A 392 8.73 -7.74 0.93
N LEU A 393 9.47 -7.70 -0.15
CA LEU A 393 9.09 -8.31 -1.43
C LEU A 393 9.79 -9.67 -1.65
N ASN A 394 10.44 -10.22 -0.62
CA ASN A 394 11.12 -11.50 -0.72
C ASN A 394 10.11 -12.65 -0.75
N ALA A 395 10.24 -13.54 -1.72
CA ALA A 395 9.41 -14.72 -1.86
C ALA A 395 9.48 -15.68 -0.64
N GLU A 396 10.58 -15.66 0.11
CA GLU A 396 10.73 -16.45 1.35
C GLU A 396 9.95 -15.87 2.53
N ASN A 397 9.31 -14.72 2.36
CA ASN A 397 8.53 -14.00 3.37
C ASN A 397 9.33 -13.67 4.66
N GLN A 398 10.65 -13.70 4.61
CA GLN A 398 11.51 -13.34 5.74
C GLN A 398 12.83 -12.73 5.28
N TYR A 399 13.40 -11.83 6.07
CA TYR A 399 14.71 -11.23 5.81
C TYR A 399 15.30 -10.64 7.07
N ARG A 400 16.65 -10.61 7.15
CA ARG A 400 17.35 -10.01 8.27
C ARG A 400 17.38 -8.49 8.12
N VAL A 401 17.01 -7.79 9.19
CA VAL A 401 17.07 -6.34 9.33
C VAL A 401 18.02 -5.97 10.44
N VAL A 402 18.94 -5.06 10.14
CA VAL A 402 19.79 -4.42 11.14
C VAL A 402 19.52 -2.92 11.08
N VAL A 403 19.05 -2.36 12.19
CA VAL A 403 18.90 -0.90 12.37
C VAL A 403 19.87 -0.50 13.47
N THR A 404 20.72 0.51 13.19
CA THR A 404 21.49 1.18 14.23
C THR A 404 20.97 2.59 14.42
N ALA A 405 20.97 3.05 15.65
CA ALA A 405 20.52 4.38 16.01
C ALA A 405 21.47 5.03 17.01
N LYS A 406 21.54 6.36 16.98
CA LYS A 406 22.31 7.20 17.91
C LYS A 406 21.36 7.91 18.85
N ARG A 407 21.80 8.12 20.09
CA ARG A 407 21.10 9.01 21.01
C ARG A 407 21.25 10.44 20.53
N ARG A 408 20.15 11.17 20.47
CA ARG A 408 20.16 12.62 20.15
C ARG A 408 20.90 13.36 21.27
N SER A 409 21.88 14.17 20.91
CA SER A 409 22.63 15.05 21.81
C SER A 409 21.78 16.25 22.27
#